data_380948bff579d38277aa5293a5db165c
#
_entry.id   380948bff579d38277aa5293a5db165c
#
_cell.length_a   1.000
_cell.length_b   1.000
_cell.length_c   1.000
_cell.angle_alpha   90.00
_cell.angle_beta   90.00
_cell.angle_gamma   90.00
#
_symmetry.space_group_name_H-M   'P 1'
#
loop_
_entity.id
_entity.type
_entity.pdbx_description
1 polymer ?
#
loop_
_entity_poly.entity_id
_entity_poly.type
_entity_poly.pdbx_seq_one_letter_code
_entity_poly.pdbx_strand_id
1 'polypeptide(L)'
;RGKFVLNLLPSGILRPNVVCVMGNGMVIDPHHLDGEINKLREQGIEITPANLKISDRATITMPYHVEQDGLEEARLSKTGAQFGSTKRGIAYAYGDKYMKKTLRMGDLLHLDDAVKKRLVTMVDSKNLVMEGSYNAAPISVDEMWAWLEKYAAIFKDYICDVGQYLADADAAGKKVLFEAQLGALRDIDFGIYPYTTSSNVIGAYAPIGAGIPGHKLHNSIGVMKAYSSCVGDGPFAAELAMTEEEKHALREAGHEYGAATGRPRRVGPIDLVAS
;
A
#
# COMPACT_ATOMS: atom_id res chain seq x y z
N ARG A 1 12.67 -3.68 -23.53
CA ARG A 1 12.67 -3.18 -22.14
C ARG A 1 12.22 -4.32 -21.24
N GLY A 2 12.89 -4.51 -20.08
CA GLY A 2 12.59 -5.59 -19.14
C GLY A 2 11.22 -5.47 -18.46
N LYS A 3 10.84 -6.48 -17.69
CA LYS A 3 9.66 -6.47 -16.83
C LYS A 3 9.99 -5.73 -15.54
N PHE A 4 9.20 -4.70 -15.21
CA PHE A 4 9.27 -3.98 -13.93
C PHE A 4 8.07 -4.39 -13.07
N VAL A 5 8.33 -4.65 -11.80
CA VAL A 5 7.29 -4.96 -10.80
C VAL A 5 7.35 -3.87 -9.76
N LEU A 6 6.34 -3.01 -9.73
CA LEU A 6 6.22 -1.90 -8.79
C LEU A 6 5.15 -2.24 -7.74
N ASN A 7 5.36 -1.79 -6.51
CA ASN A 7 4.44 -1.99 -5.39
C ASN A 7 3.99 -0.65 -4.78
N LEU A 8 4.94 0.21 -4.40
CA LEU A 8 4.67 1.51 -3.78
C LEU A 8 4.82 2.66 -4.78
N LEU A 9 5.81 2.57 -5.67
CA LEU A 9 6.06 3.62 -6.64
C LEU A 9 4.97 3.66 -7.71
N PRO A 10 4.44 4.85 -8.04
CA PRO A 10 3.55 5.03 -9.18
C PRO A 10 4.24 4.60 -10.49
N SER A 11 3.48 3.97 -11.40
CA SER A 11 4.01 3.43 -12.66
C SER A 11 4.63 4.49 -13.58
N GLY A 12 4.22 5.75 -13.41
CA GLY A 12 4.80 6.91 -14.09
C GLY A 12 6.30 7.10 -13.88
N ILE A 13 6.89 6.53 -12.82
CA ILE A 13 8.34 6.64 -12.51
C ILE A 13 9.23 6.11 -13.63
N LEU A 14 8.69 5.23 -14.47
CA LEU A 14 9.38 4.70 -15.64
C LEU A 14 9.40 5.67 -16.85
N ARG A 15 8.81 6.86 -16.70
CA ARG A 15 8.69 7.87 -17.76
C ARG A 15 9.49 9.12 -17.39
N PRO A 16 10.45 9.57 -18.23
CA PRO A 16 11.35 10.68 -17.90
C PRO A 16 10.65 12.03 -17.70
N ASN A 17 9.44 12.21 -18.27
CA ASN A 17 8.72 13.48 -18.23
C ASN A 17 7.57 13.48 -17.20
N VAL A 18 7.53 12.51 -16.30
CA VAL A 18 6.48 12.37 -15.29
C VAL A 18 7.07 12.60 -13.91
N VAL A 19 6.43 13.44 -13.12
CA VAL A 19 6.68 13.52 -11.68
C VAL A 19 5.69 12.62 -10.99
N CYS A 20 6.19 11.65 -10.25
CA CYS A 20 5.38 10.74 -9.43
C CYS A 20 5.13 11.35 -8.06
N VAL A 21 3.90 11.16 -7.58
CA VAL A 21 3.45 11.72 -6.31
C VAL A 21 2.83 10.61 -5.47
N MET A 22 3.36 10.40 -4.28
CA MET A 22 2.80 9.47 -3.29
C MET A 22 1.94 10.28 -2.31
N GLY A 23 0.61 10.12 -2.41
CA GLY A 23 -0.35 10.98 -1.70
C GLY A 23 -0.54 10.62 -0.22
N ASN A 24 -1.25 11.49 0.48
CA ASN A 24 -1.56 11.34 1.92
C ASN A 24 -2.46 10.14 2.25
N GLY A 25 -3.16 9.61 1.26
CA GLY A 25 -3.98 8.40 1.42
C GLY A 25 -3.18 7.11 1.59
N MET A 26 -1.91 7.12 1.19
CA MET A 26 -1.04 5.96 1.27
C MET A 26 -0.56 5.66 2.69
N VAL A 27 -0.28 4.39 2.94
CA VAL A 27 0.61 3.93 4.01
C VAL A 27 1.92 3.48 3.35
N ILE A 28 3.04 3.98 3.83
CA ILE A 28 4.34 3.82 3.19
C ILE A 28 5.28 3.10 4.16
N ASP A 29 5.81 1.96 3.73
CA ASP A 29 6.95 1.31 4.36
C ASP A 29 8.25 1.88 3.76
N PRO A 30 9.00 2.73 4.48
CA PRO A 30 10.22 3.33 3.97
C PRO A 30 11.30 2.30 3.62
N HIS A 31 11.35 1.17 4.33
CA HIS A 31 12.31 0.10 4.03
C HIS A 31 12.00 -0.54 2.67
N HIS A 32 10.73 -0.85 2.45
CA HIS A 32 10.30 -1.44 1.18
C HIS A 32 10.47 -0.45 0.02
N LEU A 33 10.14 0.83 0.23
CA LEU A 33 10.28 1.88 -0.76
C LEU A 33 11.75 2.10 -1.16
N ASP A 34 12.67 2.13 -0.18
CA ASP A 34 14.10 2.24 -0.44
C ASP A 34 14.61 1.07 -1.30
N GLY A 35 14.21 -0.15 -0.94
CA GLY A 35 14.55 -1.35 -1.72
C GLY A 35 14.01 -1.31 -3.15
N GLU A 36 12.78 -0.81 -3.35
CA GLU A 36 12.18 -0.66 -4.68
C GLU A 36 12.90 0.41 -5.52
N ILE A 37 13.24 1.55 -4.92
CA ILE A 37 14.01 2.64 -5.55
C ILE A 37 15.39 2.13 -5.98
N ASN A 38 16.12 1.48 -5.08
CA ASN A 38 17.47 1.01 -5.39
C ASN A 38 17.47 -0.03 -6.52
N LYS A 39 16.51 -0.96 -6.49
CA LYS A 39 16.33 -1.95 -7.55
C LYS A 39 16.05 -1.34 -8.94
N LEU A 40 15.31 -0.25 -8.99
CA LEU A 40 15.05 0.47 -10.23
C LEU A 40 16.28 1.27 -10.70
N ARG A 41 17.03 1.87 -9.77
CA ARG A 41 18.27 2.57 -10.06
C ARG A 41 19.33 1.63 -10.66
N GLU A 42 19.44 0.42 -10.14
CA GLU A 42 20.30 -0.64 -10.70
C GLU A 42 19.92 -0.99 -12.15
N GLN A 43 18.64 -0.78 -12.50
CA GLN A 43 18.14 -0.98 -13.88
C GLN A 43 18.22 0.29 -14.74
N GLY A 44 18.89 1.33 -14.25
CA GLY A 44 19.12 2.58 -14.99
C GLY A 44 17.94 3.56 -14.95
N ILE A 45 16.98 3.39 -14.04
CA ILE A 45 15.90 4.37 -13.82
C ILE A 45 16.37 5.42 -12.83
N GLU A 46 16.41 6.67 -13.28
CA GLU A 46 16.75 7.79 -12.39
C GLU A 46 15.56 8.13 -11.49
N ILE A 47 15.79 8.11 -10.17
CA ILE A 47 14.79 8.47 -9.15
C ILE A 47 15.44 9.46 -8.18
N THR A 48 14.92 10.69 -8.20
CA THR A 48 15.43 11.81 -7.42
C THR A 48 14.27 12.62 -6.83
N PRO A 49 14.52 13.55 -5.91
CA PRO A 49 13.48 14.48 -5.44
C PRO A 49 12.86 15.34 -6.54
N ALA A 50 13.45 15.41 -7.73
CA ALA A 50 12.88 16.13 -8.87
C ALA A 50 11.69 15.39 -9.49
N ASN A 51 11.72 14.06 -9.52
CA ASN A 51 10.70 13.23 -10.18
C ASN A 51 9.90 12.31 -9.26
N LEU A 52 10.16 12.34 -7.94
CA LEU A 52 9.36 11.66 -6.92
C LEU A 52 9.07 12.61 -5.75
N LYS A 53 7.80 12.75 -5.38
CA LYS A 53 7.32 13.52 -4.24
C LYS A 53 6.55 12.62 -3.29
N ILE A 54 6.79 12.78 -2.00
CA ILE A 54 6.14 11.99 -0.94
C ILE A 54 5.39 12.95 -0.01
N SER A 55 4.10 12.68 0.22
CA SER A 55 3.32 13.51 1.12
C SER A 55 3.84 13.44 2.56
N ASP A 56 4.04 14.61 3.15
CA ASP A 56 4.30 14.78 4.59
C ASP A 56 3.21 14.15 5.47
N ARG A 57 1.98 14.04 4.95
CA ARG A 57 0.81 13.49 5.64
C ARG A 57 0.61 11.98 5.42
N ALA A 58 1.39 11.34 4.54
CA ALA A 58 1.32 9.90 4.36
C ALA A 58 1.76 9.17 5.64
N THR A 59 1.07 8.08 5.95
CA THR A 59 1.33 7.30 7.18
C THR A 59 2.55 6.39 6.99
N ILE A 60 3.41 6.31 8.00
CA ILE A 60 4.53 5.36 8.02
C ILE A 60 4.01 3.97 8.43
N THR A 61 4.30 2.98 7.60
CA THR A 61 4.20 1.57 8.01
C THR A 61 5.47 1.20 8.75
N MET A 62 5.36 1.02 10.07
CA MET A 62 6.47 0.66 10.94
C MET A 62 6.77 -0.84 10.86
N PRO A 63 8.00 -1.29 11.19
CA PRO A 63 8.35 -2.73 11.19
C PRO A 63 7.38 -3.60 11.98
N TYR A 64 6.90 -3.13 13.12
CA TYR A 64 5.95 -3.87 13.95
C TYR A 64 4.57 -4.06 13.30
N HIS A 65 4.16 -3.24 12.32
CA HIS A 65 2.93 -3.49 11.57
C HIS A 65 3.08 -4.73 10.70
N VAL A 66 4.24 -4.88 10.06
CA VAL A 66 4.58 -6.04 9.21
C VAL A 66 4.66 -7.31 10.06
N GLU A 67 5.32 -7.23 11.21
CA GLU A 67 5.45 -8.33 12.14
C GLU A 67 4.07 -8.77 12.68
N GLN A 68 3.26 -7.82 13.14
CA GLN A 68 1.91 -8.09 13.64
C GLN A 68 1.01 -8.76 12.58
N ASP A 69 1.08 -8.32 11.34
CA ASP A 69 0.35 -8.93 10.22
C ASP A 69 0.75 -10.40 10.02
N GLY A 70 2.04 -10.69 10.09
CA GLY A 70 2.56 -12.06 10.03
C GLY A 70 2.10 -12.95 11.18
N LEU A 71 2.14 -12.43 12.40
CA LEU A 71 1.75 -13.13 13.62
C LEU A 71 0.24 -13.43 13.63
N GLU A 72 -0.59 -12.46 13.22
CA GLU A 72 -2.04 -12.66 13.16
C GLU A 72 -2.43 -13.70 12.11
N GLU A 73 -1.85 -13.63 10.90
CA GLU A 73 -2.08 -14.66 9.88
C GLU A 73 -1.68 -16.06 10.39
N ALA A 74 -0.56 -16.17 11.09
CA ALA A 74 -0.12 -17.44 11.69
C ALA A 74 -1.06 -17.90 12.79
N ARG A 75 -1.62 -16.99 13.60
CA ARG A 75 -2.63 -17.31 14.62
C ARG A 75 -3.93 -17.80 14.00
N LEU A 76 -4.44 -17.08 13.00
CA LEU A 76 -5.70 -17.40 12.33
C LEU A 76 -5.61 -18.67 11.49
N SER A 77 -4.45 -19.00 10.93
CA SER A 77 -4.26 -20.23 10.15
C SER A 77 -4.49 -21.50 10.98
N LYS A 78 -4.29 -21.46 12.30
CA LYS A 78 -4.54 -22.59 13.21
C LYS A 78 -6.04 -22.94 13.30
N THR A 79 -6.92 -22.00 13.00
CA THR A 79 -8.39 -22.20 13.03
C THR A 79 -9.02 -22.17 11.64
N GLY A 80 -8.22 -22.03 10.58
CA GLY A 80 -8.72 -21.89 9.20
C GLY A 80 -9.40 -20.54 8.91
N ALA A 81 -9.18 -19.53 9.75
CA ALA A 81 -9.80 -18.21 9.65
C ALA A 81 -8.89 -17.14 9.02
N GLN A 82 -7.77 -17.53 8.41
CA GLN A 82 -6.83 -16.62 7.76
C GLN A 82 -7.49 -15.88 6.58
N PHE A 83 -7.05 -14.63 6.38
CA PHE A 83 -7.52 -13.79 5.27
C PHE A 83 -6.67 -13.94 3.99
N GLY A 84 -5.53 -14.60 4.06
CA GLY A 84 -4.56 -14.64 2.96
C GLY A 84 -3.82 -13.32 2.80
N SER A 85 -3.48 -12.66 3.91
CA SER A 85 -2.73 -11.39 3.91
C SER A 85 -1.43 -11.49 3.12
N THR A 86 -1.02 -10.36 2.54
CA THR A 86 0.29 -10.20 1.90
C THR A 86 1.42 -10.04 2.91
N LYS A 87 1.12 -9.96 4.21
CA LYS A 87 2.05 -9.75 5.32
C LYS A 87 2.90 -8.48 5.15
N ARG A 88 2.27 -7.41 4.70
CA ARG A 88 2.88 -6.09 4.49
C ARG A 88 2.46 -5.06 5.54
N GLY A 89 1.70 -5.47 6.55
CA GLY A 89 1.28 -4.61 7.64
C GLY A 89 0.21 -3.58 7.27
N ILE A 90 -0.44 -3.72 6.11
CA ILE A 90 -1.34 -2.70 5.55
C ILE A 90 -2.54 -2.45 6.48
N ALA A 91 -3.21 -3.50 6.93
CA ALA A 91 -4.37 -3.39 7.82
C ALA A 91 -4.01 -2.70 9.14
N TYR A 92 -2.85 -3.04 9.69
CA TYR A 92 -2.37 -2.49 10.98
C TYR A 92 -1.96 -1.03 10.86
N ALA A 93 -1.28 -0.65 9.77
CA ALA A 93 -0.90 0.73 9.53
C ALA A 93 -2.14 1.63 9.31
N TYR A 94 -3.14 1.18 8.56
CA TYR A 94 -4.41 1.89 8.43
C TYR A 94 -5.21 1.90 9.73
N GLY A 95 -5.27 0.80 10.47
CA GLY A 95 -5.90 0.74 11.78
C GLY A 95 -5.31 1.78 12.73
N ASP A 96 -3.99 1.81 12.87
CA ASP A 96 -3.29 2.77 13.71
C ASP A 96 -3.46 4.22 13.21
N LYS A 97 -3.54 4.46 11.90
CA LYS A 97 -3.87 5.77 11.33
C LYS A 97 -5.21 6.30 11.86
N TYR A 98 -6.26 5.48 11.81
CA TYR A 98 -7.58 5.88 12.28
C TYR A 98 -7.68 5.96 13.81
N MET A 99 -6.91 5.15 14.52
CA MET A 99 -6.75 5.28 15.97
C MET A 99 -5.83 6.44 16.39
N LYS A 100 -5.18 7.12 15.44
CA LYS A 100 -4.22 8.22 15.66
C LYS A 100 -2.99 7.79 16.45
N LYS A 101 -2.57 6.54 16.27
CA LYS A 101 -1.41 5.90 16.91
C LYS A 101 -0.31 5.61 15.88
N THR A 102 0.01 6.60 15.03
CA THR A 102 1.01 6.44 13.97
C THR A 102 1.87 7.67 13.80
N LEU A 103 3.01 7.50 13.14
CA LEU A 103 3.84 8.58 12.61
C LEU A 103 3.50 8.79 11.12
N ARG A 104 3.74 10.00 10.66
CA ARG A 104 3.62 10.40 9.25
C ARG A 104 5.00 10.63 8.65
N MET A 105 5.09 10.61 7.34
CA MET A 105 6.35 10.88 6.64
C MET A 105 6.93 12.26 7.02
N GLY A 106 6.09 13.25 7.28
CA GLY A 106 6.50 14.56 7.76
C GLY A 106 7.21 14.54 9.11
N ASP A 107 6.94 13.57 10.00
CA ASP A 107 7.66 13.44 11.26
C ASP A 107 9.15 13.12 11.04
N LEU A 108 9.51 12.53 9.88
CA LEU A 108 10.92 12.27 9.52
C LEU A 108 11.73 13.55 9.25
N LEU A 109 11.06 14.68 9.00
CA LEU A 109 11.75 15.97 8.79
C LEU A 109 12.28 16.57 10.10
N HIS A 110 11.69 16.18 11.23
CA HIS A 110 11.98 16.72 12.56
C HIS A 110 11.87 15.63 13.63
N LEU A 111 12.86 14.76 13.69
CA LEU A 111 12.95 13.71 14.72
C LEU A 111 13.41 14.32 16.04
N ASP A 112 12.49 14.93 16.78
CA ASP A 112 12.70 15.58 18.07
C ASP A 112 12.16 14.77 19.25
N ASP A 113 12.29 15.31 20.46
CA ASP A 113 11.81 14.67 21.70
C ASP A 113 10.29 14.47 21.69
N ALA A 114 9.52 15.33 21.01
CA ALA A 114 8.07 15.16 20.93
C ALA A 114 7.70 13.95 20.06
N VAL A 115 8.37 13.76 18.94
CA VAL A 115 8.23 12.57 18.10
C VAL A 115 8.68 11.32 18.87
N LYS A 116 9.81 11.38 19.60
CA LYS A 116 10.30 10.25 20.41
C LYS A 116 9.30 9.86 21.50
N LYS A 117 8.72 10.83 22.19
CA LYS A 117 7.69 10.58 23.21
C LYS A 117 6.44 9.91 22.62
N ARG A 118 6.01 10.33 21.42
CA ARG A 118 4.90 9.67 20.70
C ARG A 118 5.27 8.23 20.34
N LEU A 119 6.48 8.00 19.84
CA LEU A 119 6.97 6.66 19.51
C LEU A 119 6.94 5.74 20.73
N VAL A 120 7.44 6.19 21.90
CA VAL A 120 7.37 5.42 23.16
C VAL A 120 5.93 4.99 23.44
N THR A 121 4.98 5.93 23.45
CA THR A 121 3.56 5.64 23.72
C THR A 121 2.97 4.62 22.74
N MET A 122 3.36 4.72 21.46
CA MET A 122 2.89 3.79 20.43
C MET A 122 3.48 2.39 20.62
N VAL A 123 4.78 2.30 20.88
CA VAL A 123 5.47 1.03 21.12
C VAL A 123 4.95 0.35 22.39
N ASP A 124 4.74 1.10 23.49
CA ASP A 124 4.14 0.55 24.71
C ASP A 124 2.76 -0.06 24.43
N SER A 125 1.89 0.67 23.73
CA SER A 125 0.57 0.17 23.34
C SER A 125 0.65 -1.06 22.43
N LYS A 126 1.65 -1.12 21.56
CA LYS A 126 1.86 -2.22 20.64
C LYS A 126 2.40 -3.45 21.36
N ASN A 127 3.29 -3.27 22.32
CA ASN A 127 3.86 -4.36 23.13
C ASN A 127 2.79 -5.09 23.93
N LEU A 128 1.78 -4.39 24.45
CA LEU A 128 0.64 -5.05 25.09
C LEU A 128 -0.06 -6.07 24.18
N VAL A 129 -0.15 -5.75 22.89
CA VAL A 129 -0.76 -6.65 21.89
C VAL A 129 0.22 -7.76 21.48
N MET A 130 1.49 -7.43 21.25
CA MET A 130 2.50 -8.40 20.85
C MET A 130 2.70 -9.49 21.88
N GLU A 131 2.84 -9.11 23.14
CA GLU A 131 2.99 -10.04 24.26
C GLU A 131 1.68 -10.77 24.56
N GLY A 132 0.57 -10.04 24.75
CA GLY A 132 -0.69 -10.61 25.23
C GLY A 132 -1.42 -11.46 24.19
N SER A 133 -1.38 -11.09 22.90
CA SER A 133 -2.12 -11.82 21.86
C SER A 133 -1.27 -12.86 21.12
N TYR A 134 0.03 -12.61 21.00
CA TYR A 134 0.91 -13.43 20.15
C TYR A 134 2.02 -14.12 20.93
N ASN A 135 2.24 -13.79 22.22
CA ASN A 135 3.39 -14.24 23.01
C ASN A 135 4.73 -13.95 22.28
N ALA A 136 4.78 -12.81 21.59
CA ALA A 136 5.95 -12.35 20.86
C ALA A 136 6.85 -11.50 21.76
N ALA A 137 8.12 -11.37 21.37
CA ALA A 137 9.07 -10.50 22.05
C ALA A 137 8.62 -9.02 21.98
N PRO A 138 8.92 -8.21 23.00
CA PRO A 138 8.60 -6.79 22.97
C PRO A 138 9.43 -6.05 21.93
N ILE A 139 8.81 -5.06 21.30
CA ILE A 139 9.42 -4.15 20.33
C ILE A 139 10.30 -3.15 21.08
N SER A 140 11.53 -2.94 20.63
CA SER A 140 12.46 -1.96 21.17
C SER A 140 12.19 -0.56 20.62
N VAL A 141 12.02 0.42 21.50
CA VAL A 141 11.90 1.83 21.14
C VAL A 141 13.18 2.32 20.43
N ASP A 142 14.36 1.93 20.93
CA ASP A 142 15.63 2.40 20.39
C ASP A 142 15.88 1.83 18.98
N GLU A 143 15.51 0.58 18.72
CA GLU A 143 15.56 0.01 17.37
C GLU A 143 14.62 0.73 16.40
N MET A 144 13.40 1.04 16.84
CA MET A 144 12.45 1.80 16.03
C MET A 144 12.93 3.22 15.76
N TRP A 145 13.57 3.85 16.76
CA TRP A 145 14.13 5.18 16.60
C TRP A 145 15.30 5.20 15.62
N ALA A 146 16.26 4.30 15.75
CA ALA A 146 17.36 4.16 14.80
C ALA A 146 16.89 3.86 13.38
N TRP A 147 15.81 3.07 13.24
CA TRP A 147 15.17 2.81 11.96
C TRP A 147 14.57 4.09 11.36
N LEU A 148 13.89 4.94 12.15
CA LEU A 148 13.36 6.22 11.71
C LEU A 148 14.49 7.17 11.28
N GLU A 149 15.57 7.29 12.04
CA GLU A 149 16.74 8.13 11.71
C GLU A 149 17.36 7.72 10.36
N LYS A 150 17.51 6.41 10.15
CA LYS A 150 18.01 5.87 8.87
C LYS A 150 17.16 6.34 7.70
N TYR A 151 15.83 6.21 7.78
CA TYR A 151 14.94 6.53 6.67
C TYR A 151 14.64 8.04 6.56
N ALA A 152 14.77 8.79 7.63
CA ALA A 152 14.80 10.26 7.58
C ALA A 152 15.97 10.76 6.73
N ALA A 153 17.16 10.20 6.91
CA ALA A 153 18.34 10.57 6.11
C ALA A 153 18.15 10.30 4.61
N ILE A 154 17.41 9.23 4.25
CA ILE A 154 17.17 8.83 2.87
C ILE A 154 16.06 9.67 2.22
N PHE A 155 14.96 9.92 2.95
CA PHE A 155 13.71 10.42 2.33
C PHE A 155 13.41 11.89 2.59
N LYS A 156 14.13 12.59 3.47
CA LYS A 156 13.86 14.00 3.82
C LYS A 156 13.66 14.93 2.61
N ASP A 157 14.48 14.76 1.57
CA ASP A 157 14.44 15.63 0.39
C ASP A 157 13.27 15.31 -0.57
N TYR A 158 12.61 14.14 -0.40
CA TYR A 158 11.45 13.72 -1.18
C TYR A 158 10.14 14.18 -0.55
N ILE A 159 10.15 14.47 0.77
CA ILE A 159 8.95 14.77 1.55
C ILE A 159 8.56 16.24 1.36
N CYS A 160 7.30 16.48 1.03
CA CYS A 160 6.77 17.84 0.85
C CYS A 160 5.24 17.88 1.12
N ASP A 161 4.67 19.09 1.16
CA ASP A 161 3.22 19.27 1.06
C ASP A 161 2.75 18.96 -0.36
N VAL A 162 2.33 17.73 -0.55
CA VAL A 162 1.85 17.20 -1.84
C VAL A 162 0.56 17.87 -2.27
N GLY A 163 -0.30 18.26 -1.32
CA GLY A 163 -1.53 18.97 -1.64
C GLY A 163 -1.24 20.31 -2.31
N GLN A 164 -0.32 21.09 -1.74
CA GLN A 164 0.12 22.36 -2.34
C GLN A 164 0.82 22.13 -3.68
N TYR A 165 1.73 21.13 -3.75
CA TYR A 165 2.44 20.80 -4.98
C TYR A 165 1.48 20.45 -6.14
N LEU A 166 0.45 19.67 -5.89
CA LEU A 166 -0.55 19.30 -6.90
C LEU A 166 -1.47 20.46 -7.26
N ALA A 167 -1.84 21.31 -6.30
CA ALA A 167 -2.62 22.52 -6.57
C ALA A 167 -1.85 23.49 -7.48
N ASP A 168 -0.56 23.67 -7.23
CA ASP A 168 0.31 24.51 -8.08
C ASP A 168 0.47 23.92 -9.47
N ALA A 169 0.60 22.59 -9.57
CA ALA A 169 0.69 21.90 -10.86
C ALA A 169 -0.61 22.03 -11.67
N ASP A 170 -1.77 21.92 -11.05
CA ASP A 170 -3.09 22.11 -11.67
C ASP A 170 -3.27 23.55 -12.15
N ALA A 171 -2.93 24.53 -11.31
CA ALA A 171 -2.95 25.95 -11.67
C ALA A 171 -2.00 26.28 -12.84
N ALA A 172 -0.90 25.56 -12.96
CA ALA A 172 0.03 25.66 -14.10
C ALA A 172 -0.43 24.88 -15.34
N GLY A 173 -1.64 24.32 -15.34
CA GLY A 173 -2.22 23.59 -16.47
C GLY A 173 -1.58 22.21 -16.71
N LYS A 174 -0.90 21.63 -15.70
CA LYS A 174 -0.37 20.28 -15.79
C LYS A 174 -1.49 19.25 -15.71
N LYS A 175 -1.30 18.12 -16.40
CA LYS A 175 -2.25 17.01 -16.36
C LYS A 175 -1.90 16.10 -15.18
N VAL A 176 -2.88 15.80 -14.34
CA VAL A 176 -2.76 14.89 -13.20
C VAL A 176 -3.45 13.57 -13.55
N LEU A 177 -2.71 12.47 -13.47
CA LEU A 177 -3.23 11.11 -13.58
C LEU A 177 -3.21 10.46 -12.20
N PHE A 178 -4.38 10.11 -11.69
CA PHE A 178 -4.50 9.32 -10.46
C PHE A 178 -4.43 7.84 -10.80
N GLU A 179 -3.56 7.13 -10.12
CA GLU A 179 -3.43 5.67 -10.20
C GLU A 179 -4.06 5.06 -8.94
N ALA A 180 -5.23 4.44 -9.12
CA ALA A 180 -5.88 3.62 -8.10
C ALA A 180 -5.69 2.14 -8.44
N GLN A 181 -5.81 1.27 -7.45
CA GLN A 181 -5.50 -0.15 -7.60
C GLN A 181 -6.46 -1.04 -6.82
N LEU A 182 -6.31 -2.34 -6.94
CA LEU A 182 -7.03 -3.42 -6.26
C LEU A 182 -8.45 -3.70 -6.78
N GLY A 183 -9.17 -2.74 -7.33
CA GLY A 183 -10.53 -2.92 -7.83
C GLY A 183 -11.63 -2.73 -6.79
N ALA A 184 -12.83 -2.34 -7.25
CA ALA A 184 -13.96 -1.93 -6.42
C ALA A 184 -14.41 -2.98 -5.39
N LEU A 185 -14.38 -4.27 -5.75
CA LEU A 185 -14.74 -5.36 -4.82
C LEU A 185 -13.79 -5.51 -3.62
N ARG A 186 -12.67 -4.81 -3.62
CA ARG A 186 -11.70 -4.78 -2.51
C ARG A 186 -11.71 -3.46 -1.74
N ASP A 187 -12.57 -2.51 -2.10
CA ASP A 187 -12.74 -1.28 -1.35
C ASP A 187 -13.27 -1.57 0.06
N ILE A 188 -12.77 -0.82 1.05
CA ILE A 188 -13.13 -1.04 2.47
C ILE A 188 -14.62 -0.82 2.73
N ASP A 189 -15.25 0.13 2.02
CA ASP A 189 -16.64 0.49 2.23
C ASP A 189 -17.59 -0.20 1.24
N PHE A 190 -17.18 -0.35 -0.01
CA PHE A 190 -18.03 -0.84 -1.11
C PHE A 190 -17.69 -2.27 -1.57
N GLY A 191 -16.61 -2.86 -1.02
CA GLY A 191 -16.18 -4.21 -1.38
C GLY A 191 -16.90 -5.32 -0.62
N ILE A 192 -16.44 -6.55 -0.82
CA ILE A 192 -16.98 -7.76 -0.20
C ILE A 192 -16.45 -7.94 1.24
N TYR A 193 -16.78 -7.03 2.12
CA TYR A 193 -16.36 -7.05 3.53
C TYR A 193 -16.66 -8.40 4.20
N PRO A 194 -15.74 -8.98 5.00
CA PRO A 194 -14.45 -8.45 5.43
C PRO A 194 -13.24 -8.79 4.52
N TYR A 195 -13.47 -9.34 3.35
CA TYR A 195 -12.42 -9.73 2.40
C TYR A 195 -12.00 -8.56 1.50
N THR A 196 -11.78 -7.41 2.09
CA THR A 196 -11.40 -6.16 1.45
C THR A 196 -9.95 -5.81 1.75
N THR A 197 -9.40 -4.78 1.09
CA THR A 197 -8.22 -4.06 1.61
C THR A 197 -8.66 -3.06 2.66
N SER A 198 -7.73 -2.51 3.43
CA SER A 198 -8.03 -1.56 4.52
C SER A 198 -8.08 -0.10 4.04
N SER A 199 -8.32 0.12 2.76
CA SER A 199 -8.35 1.46 2.14
C SER A 199 -9.45 1.59 1.10
N ASN A 200 -9.81 2.86 0.79
CA ASN A 200 -10.67 3.16 -0.34
C ASN A 200 -9.86 3.09 -1.64
N VAL A 201 -10.38 2.36 -2.61
CA VAL A 201 -9.72 2.09 -3.90
C VAL A 201 -10.55 2.54 -5.10
N ILE A 202 -11.76 3.05 -4.87
CA ILE A 202 -12.61 3.62 -5.93
C ILE A 202 -12.09 4.99 -6.38
N GLY A 203 -12.29 5.33 -7.64
CA GLY A 203 -11.76 6.55 -8.26
C GLY A 203 -12.16 7.84 -7.54
N ALA A 204 -13.36 7.90 -6.95
CA ALA A 204 -13.84 9.06 -6.20
C ALA A 204 -12.96 9.44 -4.99
N TYR A 205 -12.22 8.49 -4.43
CA TYR A 205 -11.31 8.76 -3.32
C TYR A 205 -9.96 9.36 -3.78
N ALA A 206 -9.60 9.23 -5.05
CA ALA A 206 -8.28 9.60 -5.55
C ALA A 206 -7.87 11.05 -5.24
N PRO A 207 -8.71 12.08 -5.46
CA PRO A 207 -8.38 13.45 -5.08
C PRO A 207 -8.18 13.63 -3.57
N ILE A 208 -8.97 12.94 -2.74
CA ILE A 208 -8.84 12.96 -1.28
C ILE A 208 -7.50 12.34 -0.88
N GLY A 209 -7.21 11.15 -1.42
CA GLY A 209 -5.96 10.43 -1.15
C GLY A 209 -4.70 11.14 -1.67
N ALA A 210 -4.84 12.00 -2.66
CA ALA A 210 -3.76 12.83 -3.20
C ALA A 210 -3.59 14.19 -2.48
N GLY A 211 -4.52 14.58 -1.59
CA GLY A 211 -4.43 15.84 -0.84
C GLY A 211 -5.07 17.04 -1.51
N ILE A 212 -5.86 16.85 -2.55
CA ILE A 212 -6.60 17.90 -3.28
C ILE A 212 -8.11 17.57 -3.33
N PRO A 213 -8.80 17.50 -2.18
CA PRO A 213 -10.16 16.96 -2.07
C PRO A 213 -11.22 17.71 -2.88
N GLY A 214 -10.94 18.96 -3.26
CA GLY A 214 -11.83 19.77 -4.11
C GLY A 214 -11.64 19.57 -5.61
N HIS A 215 -10.63 18.83 -6.03
CA HIS A 215 -10.33 18.61 -7.45
C HIS A 215 -11.41 17.74 -8.11
N LYS A 216 -11.91 18.19 -9.26
CA LYS A 216 -12.90 17.44 -10.04
C LYS A 216 -12.20 16.49 -10.99
N LEU A 217 -12.57 15.21 -10.92
CA LEU A 217 -12.15 14.22 -11.91
C LEU A 217 -12.83 14.52 -13.25
N HIS A 218 -12.07 14.78 -14.30
CA HIS A 218 -12.61 15.00 -15.64
C HIS A 218 -13.04 13.68 -16.29
N ASN A 219 -12.23 12.64 -16.12
CA ASN A 219 -12.48 11.31 -16.63
C ASN A 219 -12.12 10.26 -15.57
N SER A 220 -12.90 9.19 -15.52
CA SER A 220 -12.59 7.99 -14.76
C SER A 220 -12.54 6.81 -15.71
N ILE A 221 -11.39 6.11 -15.74
CA ILE A 221 -11.15 4.98 -16.63
C ILE A 221 -11.09 3.73 -15.75
N GLY A 222 -12.07 2.83 -15.90
CA GLY A 222 -12.04 1.50 -15.29
C GLY A 222 -11.21 0.56 -16.16
N VAL A 223 -10.20 -0.07 -15.56
CA VAL A 223 -9.42 -1.12 -16.20
C VAL A 223 -9.78 -2.45 -15.57
N MET A 224 -10.29 -3.37 -16.36
CA MET A 224 -10.67 -4.69 -15.90
C MET A 224 -10.11 -5.78 -16.80
N LYS A 225 -9.92 -6.96 -16.26
CA LYS A 225 -9.57 -8.14 -17.06
C LYS A 225 -10.83 -8.71 -17.74
N ALA A 226 -10.64 -9.39 -18.86
CA ALA A 226 -11.71 -10.13 -19.52
C ALA A 226 -12.12 -11.42 -18.75
N TYR A 227 -11.55 -11.65 -17.60
CA TYR A 227 -11.84 -12.71 -16.65
C TYR A 227 -11.62 -12.19 -15.22
N SER A 228 -12.11 -12.91 -14.23
CA SER A 228 -11.96 -12.55 -12.81
C SER A 228 -10.74 -13.23 -12.21
N SER A 229 -10.00 -12.54 -11.32
CA SER A 229 -8.93 -13.14 -10.53
C SER A 229 -8.87 -12.58 -9.11
N CYS A 230 -8.48 -13.41 -8.15
CA CYS A 230 -8.40 -13.06 -6.74
C CYS A 230 -7.16 -13.70 -6.08
N VAL A 231 -6.48 -12.99 -5.20
CA VAL A 231 -5.34 -13.51 -4.42
C VAL A 231 -5.78 -14.00 -3.05
N GLY A 232 -6.67 -13.27 -2.38
CA GLY A 232 -7.11 -13.56 -1.01
C GLY A 232 -8.20 -14.63 -0.93
N ASP A 233 -8.49 -15.01 0.29
CA ASP A 233 -9.60 -15.89 0.61
C ASP A 233 -10.95 -15.15 0.48
N GLY A 234 -12.05 -15.81 0.80
CA GLY A 234 -13.40 -15.25 0.75
C GLY A 234 -14.21 -15.66 -0.48
N PRO A 235 -15.42 -15.13 -0.62
CA PRO A 235 -16.34 -15.47 -1.70
C PRO A 235 -15.75 -15.12 -3.08
N PHE A 236 -15.82 -16.07 -4.01
CA PHE A 236 -15.42 -15.87 -5.40
C PHE A 236 -16.31 -16.73 -6.30
N ALA A 237 -17.53 -16.28 -6.52
CA ALA A 237 -18.58 -17.07 -7.20
C ALA A 237 -18.16 -17.48 -8.63
N ALA A 238 -17.45 -16.62 -9.36
CA ALA A 238 -16.99 -16.91 -10.72
C ALA A 238 -16.08 -18.14 -10.81
N GLU A 239 -15.35 -18.50 -9.75
CA GLU A 239 -14.48 -19.69 -9.70
C GLU A 239 -15.26 -21.00 -9.85
N LEU A 240 -16.51 -21.03 -9.43
CA LEU A 240 -17.37 -22.24 -9.47
C LEU A 240 -17.79 -22.61 -10.90
N ALA A 241 -17.68 -21.70 -11.85
CA ALA A 241 -18.10 -21.91 -13.23
C ALA A 241 -17.02 -22.54 -14.13
N MET A 242 -15.87 -22.95 -13.56
CA MET A 242 -14.75 -23.55 -14.32
C MET A 242 -14.27 -24.83 -13.66
N THR A 243 -13.83 -25.78 -14.49
CA THR A 243 -13.09 -26.99 -14.03
C THR A 243 -11.68 -26.63 -13.56
N GLU A 244 -11.02 -27.54 -12.85
CA GLU A 244 -9.63 -27.30 -12.40
C GLU A 244 -8.64 -27.22 -13.57
N GLU A 245 -8.88 -28.00 -14.65
CA GLU A 245 -8.08 -27.94 -15.86
C GLU A 245 -8.20 -26.57 -16.55
N GLU A 246 -9.41 -26.03 -16.66
CA GLU A 246 -9.66 -24.71 -17.24
C GLU A 246 -9.04 -23.61 -16.39
N LYS A 247 -9.16 -23.67 -15.06
CA LYS A 247 -8.52 -22.75 -14.13
C LYS A 247 -7.00 -22.79 -14.26
N HIS A 248 -6.43 -23.99 -14.37
CA HIS A 248 -4.99 -24.14 -14.55
C HIS A 248 -4.53 -23.53 -15.87
N ALA A 249 -5.20 -23.84 -16.99
CA ALA A 249 -4.89 -23.29 -18.30
C ALA A 249 -4.98 -21.75 -18.33
N LEU A 250 -6.03 -21.18 -17.72
CA LEU A 250 -6.21 -19.72 -17.64
C LEU A 250 -5.13 -19.09 -16.77
N ARG A 251 -4.75 -19.73 -15.66
CA ARG A 251 -3.70 -19.26 -14.75
C ARG A 251 -2.34 -19.21 -15.43
N GLU A 252 -1.99 -20.25 -16.18
CA GLU A 252 -0.74 -20.28 -16.94
C GLU A 252 -0.72 -19.25 -18.06
N ALA A 253 -1.78 -19.18 -18.88
CA ALA A 253 -1.89 -18.23 -19.99
C ALA A 253 -1.89 -16.76 -19.51
N GLY A 254 -2.54 -16.49 -18.39
CA GLY A 254 -2.63 -15.15 -17.79
C GLY A 254 -1.47 -14.79 -16.86
N HIS A 255 -0.54 -15.70 -16.60
CA HIS A 255 0.51 -15.55 -15.56
C HIS A 255 -0.07 -15.13 -14.20
N GLU A 256 -1.18 -15.77 -13.80
CA GLU A 256 -1.97 -15.42 -12.63
C GLU A 256 -1.34 -15.95 -11.33
N TYR A 257 -0.23 -15.33 -10.98
CA TYR A 257 0.51 -15.55 -9.73
C TYR A 257 0.69 -14.24 -8.97
N GLY A 258 0.68 -14.29 -7.66
CA GLY A 258 0.87 -13.11 -6.81
C GLY A 258 2.25 -12.50 -7.04
N ALA A 259 2.33 -11.22 -7.40
CA ALA A 259 3.60 -10.56 -7.71
C ALA A 259 4.58 -10.58 -6.52
N ALA A 260 4.07 -10.48 -5.29
CA ALA A 260 4.88 -10.47 -4.07
C ALA A 260 5.15 -11.88 -3.50
N THR A 261 4.21 -12.81 -3.67
CA THR A 261 4.24 -14.11 -2.98
C THR A 261 4.44 -15.30 -3.91
N GLY A 262 4.30 -15.12 -5.24
CA GLY A 262 4.27 -16.22 -6.20
C GLY A 262 3.06 -17.16 -6.07
N ARG A 263 2.13 -16.88 -5.13
CA ARG A 263 0.96 -17.72 -4.84
C ARG A 263 0.04 -17.78 -6.06
N PRO A 264 -0.44 -18.95 -6.48
CA PRO A 264 -1.42 -19.07 -7.56
C PRO A 264 -2.68 -18.29 -7.22
N ARG A 265 -3.16 -17.47 -8.16
CA ARG A 265 -4.43 -16.76 -8.01
C ARG A 265 -5.59 -17.68 -8.30
N ARG A 266 -6.68 -17.45 -7.60
CA ARG A 266 -7.99 -18.00 -7.96
C ARG A 266 -8.45 -17.28 -9.21
N VAL A 267 -8.99 -18.01 -10.17
CA VAL A 267 -9.44 -17.46 -11.46
C VAL A 267 -10.82 -18.00 -11.82
N GLY A 268 -11.57 -17.24 -12.59
CA GLY A 268 -12.90 -17.59 -13.07
C GLY A 268 -13.32 -16.71 -14.23
N PRO A 269 -14.43 -16.98 -14.92
CA PRO A 269 -14.95 -16.12 -15.96
C PRO A 269 -15.24 -14.71 -15.41
N ILE A 270 -15.47 -13.77 -16.31
CA ILE A 270 -15.87 -12.42 -15.93
C ILE A 270 -17.21 -12.45 -15.20
N ASP A 271 -17.29 -11.74 -14.08
CA ASP A 271 -18.52 -11.51 -13.34
C ASP A 271 -19.14 -10.18 -13.81
N LEU A 272 -20.12 -10.26 -14.71
CA LEU A 272 -20.75 -9.09 -15.29
C LEU A 272 -21.72 -8.38 -14.33
N VAL A 273 -22.11 -9.01 -13.22
CA VAL A 273 -22.96 -8.38 -12.21
C VAL A 273 -22.12 -7.49 -11.31
N ALA A 274 -20.91 -7.93 -10.98
CA ALA A 274 -19.99 -7.18 -10.13
C ALA A 274 -19.15 -6.16 -10.89
N SER A 275 -19.09 -6.24 -12.24
CA SER A 275 -18.30 -5.37 -13.11
C SER A 275 -19.20 -4.33 -13.78
#